data_f94ba70c8a34b17fd97d49fae689d50a
#
_entry.id   f94ba70c8a34b17fd97d49fae689d50a
#
_cell.length_a   1.000
_cell.length_b   1.000
_cell.length_c   1.000
_cell.angle_alpha   90.00
_cell.angle_beta   90.00
_cell.angle_gamma   90.00
#
_symmetry.space_group_name_H-M   'P 1'
#
loop_
_entity.id
_entity.type
_entity.pdbx_description
1 polymer ?
#
loop_
_entity_poly.entity_id
_entity_poly.type
_entity_poly.pdbx_seq_one_letter_code
_entity_poly.pdbx_strand_id
1 'polypeptide(L)'
;MIKVKVTHPYGSWPLSRQTPNNSGIWGDCQFFINDNTQECDYWFIFDDLLKEESVICNPKNTVIITLEFPAIRPDINLRFLKQFSTVFSYSRQIKHPRVINVLSPFPWHIGVNNANSNLKRNT
;
A
#
# COMPACT_ATOMS: atom_id res chain seq x y z
N MET A 1 2.71 19.47 5.07
CA MET A 1 2.84 18.01 5.12
C MET A 1 2.56 17.39 3.78
N ILE A 2 3.28 16.34 3.49
CA ILE A 2 3.03 15.56 2.28
C ILE A 2 1.83 14.66 2.53
N LYS A 3 0.82 14.75 1.69
CA LYS A 3 -0.39 13.92 1.79
C LYS A 3 -0.22 12.66 0.97
N VAL A 4 -0.28 11.51 1.62
CA VAL A 4 -0.17 10.20 0.98
C VAL A 4 -1.48 9.45 1.15
N LYS A 5 -2.19 9.24 0.04
CA LYS A 5 -3.38 8.40 0.04
C LYS A 5 -2.95 6.95 -0.12
N VAL A 6 -3.51 6.07 0.70
CA VAL A 6 -3.25 4.64 0.65
C VAL A 6 -4.57 3.90 0.49
N THR A 7 -4.66 3.06 -0.54
CA THR A 7 -5.83 2.25 -0.81
C THR A 7 -5.44 0.79 -0.83
N HIS A 8 -6.18 -0.05 -0.09
CA HIS A 8 -5.95 -1.50 -0.07
C HIS A 8 -7.27 -2.26 -0.01
N PRO A 9 -7.31 -3.52 -0.50
CA PRO A 9 -8.53 -4.32 -0.54
C PRO A 9 -8.74 -5.22 0.69
N TYR A 10 -8.03 -4.99 1.78
CA TYR A 10 -7.95 -5.94 2.89
C TYR A 10 -8.85 -5.57 4.09
N GLY A 11 -9.95 -4.90 3.83
CA GLY A 11 -10.93 -4.56 4.88
C GLY A 11 -10.35 -3.70 5.99
N SER A 12 -10.49 -4.14 7.22
CA SER A 12 -10.03 -3.40 8.41
C SER A 12 -8.54 -3.58 8.72
N TRP A 13 -7.72 -3.88 7.74
CA TRP A 13 -6.28 -4.04 7.90
C TRP A 13 -5.67 -2.83 8.63
N PRO A 14 -5.05 -3.01 9.80
CA PRO A 14 -4.68 -1.88 10.67
C PRO A 14 -3.36 -1.23 10.26
N LEU A 15 -3.29 -0.75 9.02
CA LEU A 15 -2.07 -0.22 8.44
C LEU A 15 -1.54 1.02 9.17
N SER A 16 -2.42 1.82 9.76
CA SER A 16 -2.01 3.00 10.53
C SER A 16 -1.11 2.68 11.71
N ARG A 17 -1.14 1.44 12.21
CA ARG A 17 -0.25 0.99 13.27
C ARG A 17 1.22 0.95 12.87
N GLN A 18 1.51 1.05 11.59
CA GLN A 18 2.88 1.18 11.12
C GLN A 18 3.46 2.57 11.37
N THR A 19 2.60 3.53 11.72
CA THR A 19 3.03 4.89 12.05
C THR A 19 3.12 5.08 13.56
N PRO A 20 3.98 6.03 14.03
CA PRO A 20 4.13 6.29 15.45
C PRO A 20 2.79 6.60 16.12
N ASN A 21 2.53 5.95 17.25
CA ASN A 21 1.31 6.13 18.04
C ASN A 21 0.01 5.90 17.28
N ASN A 22 0.05 5.11 16.23
CA ASN A 22 -1.13 4.86 15.39
C ASN A 22 -1.74 6.16 14.84
N SER A 23 -0.90 7.16 14.64
CA SER A 23 -1.34 8.53 14.30
C SER A 23 -1.66 8.72 12.82
N GLY A 24 -1.20 7.84 11.96
CA GLY A 24 -1.24 8.06 10.53
C GLY A 24 -0.24 9.10 10.03
N ILE A 25 0.67 9.53 10.89
CA ILE A 25 1.70 10.52 10.56
C ILE A 25 3.07 9.95 10.83
N TRP A 26 3.96 10.07 9.86
CA TRP A 26 5.36 9.69 10.02
C TRP A 26 6.25 10.73 9.32
N GLY A 27 7.04 11.45 10.13
CA GLY A 27 7.85 12.54 9.60
C GLY A 27 6.99 13.62 8.95
N ASP A 28 7.30 13.97 7.73
CA ASP A 28 6.56 14.98 6.97
C ASP A 28 5.37 14.42 6.19
N CYS A 29 5.09 13.13 6.34
CA CYS A 29 4.01 12.46 5.62
C CYS A 29 2.80 12.23 6.51
N GLN A 30 1.63 12.53 5.98
CA GLN A 30 0.35 12.17 6.57
C GLN A 30 -0.33 11.16 5.64
N PHE A 31 -0.72 10.02 6.21
CA PHE A 31 -1.33 8.92 5.47
C PHE A 31 -2.84 8.89 5.65
N PHE A 32 -3.54 8.82 4.54
CA PHE A 32 -5.00 8.72 4.48
C PHE A 32 -5.32 7.32 3.94
N ILE A 33 -5.76 6.43 4.83
CA ILE A 33 -5.90 5.01 4.53
C ILE A 33 -7.34 4.63 4.31
N ASN A 34 -7.67 4.17 3.11
CA ASN A 34 -9.01 3.73 2.73
C ASN A 34 -10.12 4.73 3.09
N ASP A 35 -9.86 5.99 2.91
CA ASP A 35 -10.83 7.05 3.16
C ASP A 35 -11.28 7.74 1.85
N ASN A 36 -12.05 8.80 1.98
CA ASN A 36 -12.60 9.54 0.84
C ASN A 36 -11.74 10.71 0.40
N THR A 37 -10.46 10.71 0.69
CA THR A 37 -9.54 11.76 0.29
C THR A 37 -9.56 11.92 -1.23
N GLN A 38 -9.84 13.13 -1.70
CA GLN A 38 -10.00 13.44 -3.12
C GLN A 38 -8.78 14.09 -3.75
N GLU A 39 -7.84 14.53 -2.95
CA GLU A 39 -6.63 15.19 -3.41
C GLU A 39 -5.45 14.77 -2.54
N CYS A 40 -4.34 14.42 -3.17
CA CYS A 40 -3.14 14.00 -2.46
C CYS A 40 -1.89 14.26 -3.29
N ASP A 41 -0.73 14.20 -2.63
CA ASP A 41 0.56 14.34 -3.31
C ASP A 41 1.02 13.02 -3.90
N TYR A 42 0.78 11.90 -3.19
CA TYR A 42 1.10 10.55 -3.62
C TYR A 42 -0.07 9.62 -3.38
N TRP A 43 -0.29 8.69 -4.29
CA TRP A 43 -1.31 7.65 -4.14
C TRP A 43 -0.66 6.28 -4.25
N PHE A 44 -0.66 5.54 -3.14
CA PHE A 44 -0.16 4.17 -3.07
C PHE A 44 -1.33 3.20 -3.01
N ILE A 45 -1.33 2.24 -3.90
CA ILE A 45 -2.35 1.20 -3.96
C ILE A 45 -1.68 -0.15 -3.69
N PHE A 46 -2.26 -0.95 -2.78
CA PHE A 46 -1.83 -2.32 -2.55
C PHE A 46 -2.70 -3.26 -3.37
N ASP A 47 -2.08 -4.08 -4.20
CA ASP A 47 -2.66 -5.13 -5.05
C ASP A 47 -3.74 -4.68 -6.01
N ASP A 48 -4.85 -4.13 -5.55
CA ASP A 48 -5.99 -3.85 -6.41
C ASP A 48 -6.90 -2.78 -5.82
N LEU A 49 -7.78 -2.26 -6.67
CA LEU A 49 -8.91 -1.45 -6.27
C LEU A 49 -10.17 -2.30 -6.30
N LEU A 50 -10.97 -2.27 -5.23
CA LEU A 50 -12.25 -2.98 -5.20
C LEU A 50 -13.31 -2.34 -6.10
N LYS A 51 -13.13 -1.07 -6.40
CA LYS A 51 -13.99 -0.30 -7.28
C LYS A 51 -13.17 0.77 -7.98
N GLU A 52 -13.69 1.31 -9.05
CA GLU A 52 -13.07 2.44 -9.73
C GLU A 52 -13.02 3.66 -8.79
N GLU A 53 -11.85 4.29 -8.73
CA GLU A 53 -11.64 5.49 -7.92
C GLU A 53 -10.91 6.55 -8.73
N SER A 54 -11.21 7.80 -8.43
CA SER A 54 -10.56 8.96 -9.05
C SER A 54 -10.09 9.92 -7.96
N VAL A 55 -8.86 10.39 -8.11
CA VAL A 55 -8.22 11.28 -7.14
C VAL A 55 -7.44 12.34 -7.90
N ILE A 56 -7.41 13.54 -7.38
CA ILE A 56 -6.54 14.61 -7.91
C ILE A 56 -5.14 14.36 -7.36
N CYS A 57 -4.27 13.87 -8.23
CA CYS A 57 -2.90 13.52 -7.88
C CYS A 57 -2.03 13.60 -9.13
N ASN A 58 -0.79 14.04 -8.98
CA ASN A 58 0.14 14.00 -10.10
C ASN A 58 0.32 12.55 -10.57
N PRO A 59 0.06 12.23 -11.84
CA PRO A 59 0.20 10.85 -12.34
C PRO A 59 1.57 10.22 -12.09
N LYS A 60 2.63 11.04 -12.01
CA LYS A 60 3.98 10.56 -11.70
C LYS A 60 4.12 10.06 -10.27
N ASN A 61 3.17 10.38 -9.41
CA ASN A 61 3.20 10.04 -7.99
C ASN A 61 2.20 8.93 -7.66
N THR A 62 1.78 8.16 -8.64
CA THR A 62 0.90 7.01 -8.46
C THR A 62 1.73 5.72 -8.44
N VAL A 63 1.56 4.92 -7.41
CA VAL A 63 2.36 3.73 -7.16
C VAL A 63 1.46 2.56 -6.79
N ILE A 64 1.73 1.40 -7.35
CA ILE A 64 1.10 0.17 -6.90
C ILE A 64 2.15 -0.77 -6.32
N ILE A 65 1.78 -1.45 -5.24
CA ILE A 65 2.60 -2.43 -4.56
C ILE A 65 1.87 -3.76 -4.62
N THR A 66 2.45 -4.75 -5.29
CA THR A 66 1.84 -6.08 -5.38
C THR A 66 2.36 -6.93 -4.23
N LEU A 67 1.47 -7.43 -3.39
CA LEU A 67 1.80 -8.21 -2.21
C LEU A 67 1.64 -9.71 -2.42
N GLU A 68 0.74 -10.12 -3.33
CA GLU A 68 0.39 -11.51 -3.50
C GLU A 68 1.13 -12.17 -4.66
N PHE A 69 1.43 -13.46 -4.52
CA PHE A 69 2.06 -14.24 -5.57
C PHE A 69 1.12 -14.39 -6.78
N PRO A 70 1.67 -14.47 -7.99
CA PRO A 70 0.85 -14.76 -9.17
C PRO A 70 0.06 -16.06 -9.08
N ALA A 71 0.53 -17.02 -8.28
CA ALA A 71 -0.22 -18.25 -8.03
C ALA A 71 -1.50 -18.01 -7.23
N ILE A 72 -1.51 -16.98 -6.39
CA ILE A 72 -2.68 -16.56 -5.61
C ILE A 72 -3.52 -15.56 -6.43
N ARG A 73 -2.85 -14.74 -7.22
CA ARG A 73 -3.46 -13.73 -8.06
C ARG A 73 -3.05 -13.92 -9.53
N PRO A 74 -3.50 -15.02 -10.19
CA PRO A 74 -3.14 -15.26 -11.59
C PRO A 74 -3.80 -14.27 -12.55
N ASP A 75 -4.74 -13.52 -12.06
CA ASP A 75 -5.54 -12.54 -12.80
C ASP A 75 -4.94 -11.13 -12.81
N ILE A 76 -3.68 -10.98 -12.45
CA ILE A 76 -3.03 -9.66 -12.49
C ILE A 76 -3.20 -9.05 -13.86
N ASN A 77 -3.94 -7.93 -13.91
CA ASN A 77 -4.25 -7.24 -15.15
C ASN A 77 -3.14 -6.25 -15.48
N LEU A 78 -2.36 -6.55 -16.52
CA LEU A 78 -1.29 -5.67 -16.97
C LEU A 78 -1.80 -4.30 -17.41
N ARG A 79 -3.04 -4.23 -17.92
CA ARG A 79 -3.66 -2.97 -18.28
C ARG A 79 -3.86 -2.07 -17.07
N PHE A 80 -4.28 -2.67 -15.96
CA PHE A 80 -4.41 -1.98 -14.69
C PHE A 80 -3.07 -1.46 -14.20
N LEU A 81 -2.01 -2.29 -14.27
CA LEU A 81 -0.67 -1.90 -13.82
C LEU A 81 -0.08 -0.77 -14.65
N LYS A 82 -0.41 -0.67 -15.92
CA LYS A 82 0.12 0.36 -16.81
C LYS A 82 -0.30 1.78 -16.43
N GLN A 83 -1.33 1.93 -15.64
CA GLN A 83 -1.80 3.24 -15.20
C GLN A 83 -0.89 3.89 -14.17
N PHE A 84 -0.03 3.11 -13.54
CA PHE A 84 0.82 3.57 -12.46
C PHE A 84 2.19 3.99 -12.97
N SER A 85 2.75 5.02 -12.34
CA SER A 85 4.10 5.47 -12.68
C SER A 85 5.16 4.47 -12.22
N THR A 86 4.91 3.76 -11.13
CA THR A 86 5.85 2.80 -10.56
C THR A 86 5.09 1.59 -10.03
N VAL A 87 5.66 0.41 -10.24
CA VAL A 87 5.15 -0.86 -9.73
C VAL A 87 6.21 -1.49 -8.85
N PHE A 88 5.93 -1.63 -7.56
CA PHE A 88 6.76 -2.43 -6.66
C PHE A 88 6.21 -3.85 -6.63
N SER A 89 7.06 -4.81 -6.98
CA SER A 89 6.65 -6.21 -7.02
C SER A 89 7.80 -7.12 -6.62
N TYR A 90 7.49 -8.18 -5.91
CA TYR A 90 8.45 -9.26 -5.71
C TYR A 90 8.40 -10.29 -6.86
N SER A 91 7.36 -10.24 -7.68
CA SER A 91 7.26 -11.13 -8.84
C SER A 91 8.09 -10.59 -10.00
N ARG A 92 8.99 -11.43 -10.52
CA ARG A 92 9.80 -11.09 -11.69
C ARG A 92 9.05 -11.33 -13.01
N GLN A 93 7.82 -11.83 -12.94
CA GLN A 93 7.00 -12.09 -14.11
C GLN A 93 6.23 -10.87 -14.59
N ILE A 94 6.11 -9.84 -13.76
CA ILE A 94 5.40 -8.62 -14.11
C ILE A 94 6.28 -7.78 -15.03
N LYS A 95 5.77 -7.50 -16.21
CA LYS A 95 6.44 -6.64 -17.20
C LYS A 95 5.80 -5.26 -17.19
N HIS A 96 6.57 -4.29 -16.76
CA HIS A 96 6.16 -2.89 -16.73
C HIS A 96 7.41 -2.05 -16.90
N PRO A 97 7.36 -0.90 -17.62
CA PRO A 97 8.56 -0.08 -17.86
C PRO A 97 9.22 0.44 -16.58
N ARG A 98 8.48 0.51 -15.48
CA ARG A 98 8.97 1.03 -14.20
C ARG A 98 8.70 0.07 -13.04
N VAL A 99 8.94 -1.20 -13.24
CA VAL A 99 8.83 -2.15 -12.16
C VAL A 99 10.11 -2.15 -11.32
N ILE A 100 9.94 -2.13 -10.01
CA ILE A 100 11.03 -2.27 -9.04
C ILE A 100 10.77 -3.56 -8.28
N ASN A 101 11.69 -4.51 -8.41
CA ASN A 101 11.57 -5.78 -7.71
C ASN A 101 12.03 -5.62 -6.26
N VAL A 102 11.18 -6.02 -5.34
CA VAL A 102 11.41 -5.92 -3.92
C VAL A 102 11.05 -7.23 -3.23
N LEU A 103 11.51 -7.40 -2.01
CA LEU A 103 11.00 -8.47 -1.16
C LEU A 103 9.55 -8.15 -0.79
N SER A 104 8.76 -9.18 -0.47
CA SER A 104 7.36 -8.99 -0.13
C SER A 104 7.22 -7.96 1.01
N PRO A 105 6.55 -6.84 0.76
CA PRO A 105 6.50 -5.73 1.72
C PRO A 105 5.33 -5.86 2.69
N PHE A 106 5.19 -7.01 3.33
CA PHE A 106 4.14 -7.18 4.33
C PHE A 106 4.40 -6.30 5.55
N PRO A 107 3.41 -5.50 5.98
CA PRO A 107 3.54 -4.72 7.18
C PRO A 107 3.71 -5.60 8.42
N TRP A 108 4.48 -5.11 9.34
CA TRP A 108 4.71 -5.80 10.61
C TRP A 108 3.64 -5.40 11.62
N HIS A 109 2.82 -6.33 12.06
CA HIS A 109 1.67 -6.06 12.92
C HIS A 109 1.88 -6.58 14.35
N ILE A 110 2.81 -6.00 15.07
CA ILE A 110 3.00 -6.36 16.48
C ILE A 110 1.87 -5.77 17.31
N GLY A 111 1.23 -6.62 18.12
CA GLY A 111 0.19 -6.17 19.02
C GLY A 111 -1.13 -5.81 18.37
N VAL A 112 -1.34 -6.23 17.15
CA VAL A 112 -2.51 -5.85 16.35
C VAL A 112 -3.82 -6.31 16.95
N ASN A 113 -3.85 -7.50 17.50
CA ASN A 113 -5.12 -8.13 17.87
C ASN A 113 -5.42 -8.04 19.33
N ASN A 114 -4.71 -7.13 20.11
CA ASN A 114 -4.98 -7.36 21.35
C ASN A 114 -4.41 -6.61 22.40
N ALA A 115 -5.05 -6.92 23.25
CA ALA A 115 -4.65 -6.83 24.58
C ALA A 115 -3.22 -7.26 24.82
N ASN A 116 -2.64 -7.96 23.94
CA ASN A 116 -1.28 -8.43 24.06
C ASN A 116 -0.26 -7.54 23.42
N SER A 117 -0.55 -6.30 23.42
CA SER A 117 0.49 -5.30 23.16
C SER A 117 1.72 -5.47 24.05
N ASN A 118 1.67 -6.44 24.96
CA ASN A 118 2.77 -6.79 25.87
C ASN A 118 3.69 -7.88 25.34
N LEU A 119 3.60 -8.24 24.08
CA LEU A 119 4.54 -9.18 23.50
C LEU A 119 5.95 -8.67 23.67
N LYS A 120 6.71 -9.38 24.46
CA LYS A 120 8.12 -9.08 24.68
C LYS A 120 8.95 -9.90 23.71
N ARG A 121 9.99 -9.26 23.19
CA ARG A 121 11.01 -10.02 22.52
C ARG A 121 11.67 -10.95 23.50
N ASN A 122 11.79 -12.19 23.10
CA ASN A 122 12.73 -13.09 23.72
C ASN A 122 14.12 -12.76 23.15
N THR A 123 14.85 -12.01 23.89
CA THR A 123 16.26 -11.79 23.58
C THR A 123 17.10 -12.60 24.52
#